data_f3bd14221b54be22f5de0cb1bbd34646
#
_entry.id   f3bd14221b54be22f5de0cb1bbd34646
#
_cell.length_a   1.000
_cell.length_b   1.000
_cell.length_c   1.000
_cell.angle_alpha   90.00
_cell.angle_beta   90.00
_cell.angle_gamma   90.00
#
_symmetry.space_group_name_H-M   'P 1'
#
loop_
_entity.id
_entity.type
_entity.pdbx_description
1 polymer ?
#
loop_
_entity_poly.entity_id
_entity_poly.type
_entity_poly.pdbx_seq_one_letter_code
_entity_poly.pdbx_strand_id
1 'polypeptide(L)'
;AMASLPQTEVDISKMLDGSNTDKVWAGRVWQVDTKDMNSGQAVRFTDCPSKVVELLAVYEKFSRGMDEKSGIPAFTHGDPKVGGAGNALANYEKVLTPEGAVKIESLKVGQLISNTYGGFSPITGFFPQGESDIFRFKFGNGEHIDCDLNHRWSVRTHHDRKFRILTTAEIISKGLFRITKKEWRNPNGYRPKWMLPLIECVEFEPRKVKIDPYTMGALIGDGDARCRITGMDKEVFDRIPYPLGKTYKRDSKGKAWTCGIKGIKKDYLSYGLKCKSINKFIPDDYLFNTKEIRLELLRGLLDTDGCCAKEGEVYFATSSYKLAQDFVKLIRSLGGITNGITQRNPAAYRDFGKGNCYCQIGYGIIFNLSWEKLFYVTRKQERVKLLPKTHAYITGVEYSGKFPATCIEVDSKDKLFVCANFIPTHNTSSGLSIFVSMAGKVINDLTHTIDMDIVATTIERTYNHDMMYDPNPDIKRDAKVVVRGTSSLVVKEQEEIRKSELLRDTNNPVDLQIMGLEGRRELLKDKLMTMTSLDVDKIIPDRPIQFFPTNVKGQVPKEKEVTRDVAGNKSGGVDTNQFN
;
A
#
# COMPACT_ATOMS: atom_id res chain seq x y z
N ALA A 1 -28.76 -39.98 6.18
CA ALA A 1 -28.08 -41.29 5.98
C ALA A 1 -29.04 -42.48 5.84
N MET A 2 -30.23 -42.44 6.42
CA MET A 2 -31.20 -43.55 6.30
C MET A 2 -31.97 -43.57 4.96
N ALA A 3 -32.06 -42.47 4.24
CA ALA A 3 -32.84 -42.37 3.00
C ALA A 3 -32.12 -42.91 1.74
N SER A 4 -30.87 -43.33 1.84
CA SER A 4 -30.07 -43.85 0.72
C SER A 4 -29.72 -45.32 0.81
N LEU A 5 -30.33 -46.06 1.74
CA LEU A 5 -30.15 -47.50 1.83
C LEU A 5 -31.12 -48.18 0.86
N PRO A 6 -30.70 -49.26 0.13
CA PRO A 6 -31.60 -50.02 -0.72
C PRO A 6 -32.76 -50.58 0.11
N GLN A 7 -33.97 -50.35 -0.38
CA GLN A 7 -35.17 -50.89 0.25
C GLN A 7 -35.40 -52.32 -0.25
N THR A 8 -35.72 -53.20 0.67
CA THR A 8 -36.01 -54.58 0.34
C THR A 8 -37.51 -54.81 0.48
N GLU A 9 -38.16 -55.08 -0.62
CA GLU A 9 -39.56 -55.52 -0.65
C GLU A 9 -39.60 -57.06 -0.60
N VAL A 10 -40.33 -57.58 0.35
CA VAL A 10 -40.46 -59.02 0.53
C VAL A 10 -41.92 -59.39 0.40
N ASP A 11 -42.21 -60.24 -0.56
CA ASP A 11 -43.54 -60.85 -0.70
C ASP A 11 -43.67 -62.03 0.29
N ILE A 12 -44.34 -61.75 1.42
CA ILE A 12 -44.46 -62.65 2.54
C ILE A 12 -45.24 -63.95 2.13
N SER A 13 -46.11 -63.83 1.14
CA SER A 13 -46.90 -65.01 0.67
C SER A 13 -46.05 -66.11 0.00
N LYS A 14 -44.85 -65.76 -0.43
CA LYS A 14 -43.89 -66.63 -1.10
C LYS A 14 -42.76 -67.10 -0.19
N MET A 15 -42.79 -66.75 1.09
CA MET A 15 -41.80 -67.17 2.06
C MET A 15 -42.20 -68.47 2.69
N LEU A 16 -41.24 -69.39 2.91
CA LEU A 16 -41.47 -70.58 3.68
C LEU A 16 -41.68 -70.23 5.15
N ASP A 17 -42.60 -71.00 5.82
CA ASP A 17 -42.92 -70.82 7.24
C ASP A 17 -41.63 -70.88 8.09
N GLY A 18 -41.46 -69.86 8.95
CA GLY A 18 -40.28 -69.70 9.81
C GLY A 18 -39.23 -68.73 9.33
N SER A 19 -39.40 -68.10 8.15
CA SER A 19 -38.53 -67.03 7.67
C SER A 19 -38.79 -65.73 8.45
N ASN A 20 -37.80 -65.27 9.21
CA ASN A 20 -37.90 -63.96 9.88
C ASN A 20 -37.58 -62.84 8.86
N THR A 21 -38.59 -62.06 8.48
CA THR A 21 -38.49 -61.00 7.49
C THR A 21 -38.10 -59.64 8.10
N ASP A 22 -38.03 -59.50 9.43
CA ASP A 22 -37.87 -58.19 10.13
C ASP A 22 -36.47 -57.70 10.12
N LYS A 23 -35.47 -58.52 9.80
CA LYS A 23 -34.05 -58.09 9.81
C LYS A 23 -33.35 -58.53 8.54
N VAL A 24 -32.75 -57.55 7.87
CA VAL A 24 -31.93 -57.76 6.68
C VAL A 24 -30.46 -57.47 7.03
N TRP A 25 -29.54 -58.41 6.71
CA TRP A 25 -28.09 -58.23 6.85
C TRP A 25 -27.36 -58.79 5.64
N ALA A 26 -26.14 -58.42 5.46
CA ALA A 26 -25.32 -58.86 4.34
C ALA A 26 -25.12 -60.40 4.40
N GLY A 27 -25.32 -61.06 3.27
CA GLY A 27 -25.17 -62.54 3.17
C GLY A 27 -26.37 -63.34 3.65
N ARG A 28 -27.51 -62.75 3.94
CA ARG A 28 -28.72 -63.43 4.31
C ARG A 28 -29.26 -64.26 3.15
N VAL A 29 -29.61 -65.56 3.43
CA VAL A 29 -30.26 -66.47 2.49
C VAL A 29 -31.75 -66.49 2.78
N TRP A 30 -32.55 -66.21 1.77
CA TRP A 30 -34.00 -66.28 1.85
C TRP A 30 -34.51 -67.60 1.33
N GLN A 31 -35.35 -68.31 2.11
CA GLN A 31 -35.99 -69.53 1.69
C GLN A 31 -37.37 -69.21 1.12
N VAL A 32 -37.58 -69.49 -0.17
CA VAL A 32 -38.80 -69.17 -0.89
C VAL A 32 -39.48 -70.39 -1.42
N ASP A 33 -40.84 -70.44 -1.40
CA ASP A 33 -41.61 -71.45 -2.03
C ASP A 33 -41.63 -71.30 -3.55
N THR A 34 -41.13 -72.26 -4.28
CA THR A 34 -40.97 -72.21 -5.74
C THR A 34 -42.17 -72.81 -6.49
N LYS A 35 -43.29 -73.14 -5.81
CA LYS A 35 -44.46 -73.79 -6.45
C LYS A 35 -45.13 -72.89 -7.52
N ASP A 36 -44.98 -71.54 -7.44
CA ASP A 36 -45.54 -70.65 -8.42
C ASP A 36 -44.42 -69.79 -9.08
N MET A 37 -43.63 -70.39 -9.95
CA MET A 37 -42.53 -69.73 -10.65
C MET A 37 -42.97 -68.59 -11.57
N ASN A 38 -44.26 -68.46 -11.91
CA ASN A 38 -44.77 -67.44 -12.82
C ASN A 38 -45.23 -66.10 -12.13
N SER A 39 -45.11 -65.99 -10.81
CA SER A 39 -45.72 -64.93 -10.04
C SER A 39 -44.73 -63.80 -9.60
N GLY A 40 -43.54 -63.74 -10.21
CA GLY A 40 -42.56 -62.69 -9.91
C GLY A 40 -41.59 -63.02 -8.75
N GLN A 41 -40.60 -62.19 -8.51
CA GLN A 41 -39.59 -62.40 -7.49
C GLN A 41 -40.16 -62.23 -6.07
N ALA A 42 -39.84 -63.14 -5.16
CA ALA A 42 -40.27 -63.08 -3.78
C ALA A 42 -39.53 -62.02 -2.95
N VAL A 43 -38.32 -61.66 -3.35
CA VAL A 43 -37.51 -60.60 -2.73
C VAL A 43 -37.03 -59.65 -3.84
N ARG A 44 -37.37 -58.38 -3.72
CA ARG A 44 -36.95 -57.33 -4.65
C ARG A 44 -36.09 -56.32 -3.90
N PHE A 45 -34.93 -56.06 -4.41
CA PHE A 45 -34.10 -54.96 -3.96
C PHE A 45 -34.37 -53.77 -4.84
N THR A 46 -34.88 -52.70 -4.27
CA THR A 46 -35.11 -51.45 -4.97
C THR A 46 -33.98 -50.50 -4.62
N ASP A 47 -33.14 -50.21 -5.60
CA ASP A 47 -32.10 -49.18 -5.43
C ASP A 47 -32.75 -47.80 -5.36
N CYS A 48 -32.66 -47.18 -4.22
CA CYS A 48 -32.97 -45.75 -4.11
C CYS A 48 -31.83 -44.96 -4.73
N PRO A 49 -32.06 -44.20 -5.81
CA PRO A 49 -30.99 -43.39 -6.39
C PRO A 49 -30.41 -42.44 -5.32
N SER A 50 -29.10 -42.51 -5.14
CA SER A 50 -28.42 -41.71 -4.15
C SER A 50 -28.52 -40.22 -4.54
N LYS A 51 -29.20 -39.43 -3.74
CA LYS A 51 -29.29 -37.97 -3.89
C LYS A 51 -28.16 -37.22 -3.16
N VAL A 52 -27.06 -37.93 -2.84
CA VAL A 52 -25.94 -37.34 -2.10
C VAL A 52 -25.34 -36.14 -2.83
N VAL A 53 -25.23 -36.22 -4.15
CA VAL A 53 -24.68 -35.12 -4.96
C VAL A 53 -25.61 -33.90 -4.91
N GLU A 54 -26.92 -34.11 -5.02
CA GLU A 54 -27.92 -33.04 -4.94
C GLU A 54 -27.94 -32.41 -3.53
N LEU A 55 -27.87 -33.24 -2.50
CA LEU A 55 -27.82 -32.80 -1.10
C LEU A 55 -26.52 -32.03 -0.79
N LEU A 56 -25.37 -32.47 -1.33
CA LEU A 56 -24.11 -31.77 -1.23
C LEU A 56 -24.19 -30.39 -1.92
N ALA A 57 -24.77 -30.30 -3.11
CA ALA A 57 -24.97 -29.05 -3.82
C ALA A 57 -25.89 -28.09 -3.05
N VAL A 58 -26.95 -28.60 -2.43
CA VAL A 58 -27.84 -27.85 -1.55
C VAL A 58 -27.07 -27.38 -0.29
N TYR A 59 -26.30 -28.26 0.34
CA TYR A 59 -25.48 -27.92 1.50
C TYR A 59 -24.47 -26.82 1.16
N GLU A 60 -23.75 -26.92 0.03
CA GLU A 60 -22.83 -25.89 -0.42
C GLU A 60 -23.52 -24.55 -0.66
N LYS A 61 -24.72 -24.57 -1.25
CA LYS A 61 -25.54 -23.38 -1.48
C LYS A 61 -26.01 -22.74 -0.17
N PHE A 62 -26.41 -23.57 0.80
CA PHE A 62 -26.77 -23.08 2.13
C PHE A 62 -25.56 -22.56 2.90
N SER A 63 -24.41 -23.23 2.83
CA SER A 63 -23.16 -22.80 3.46
C SER A 63 -22.73 -21.43 2.91
N ARG A 64 -22.75 -21.24 1.57
CA ARG A 64 -22.47 -19.93 0.97
C ARG A 64 -23.49 -18.87 1.37
N GLY A 65 -24.77 -19.22 1.40
CA GLY A 65 -25.81 -18.29 1.84
C GLY A 65 -25.70 -17.91 3.32
N MET A 66 -25.20 -18.82 4.16
CA MET A 66 -24.88 -18.53 5.56
C MET A 66 -23.66 -17.60 5.68
N ASP A 67 -22.60 -17.84 4.90
CA ASP A 67 -21.41 -16.99 4.87
C ASP A 67 -21.77 -15.58 4.39
N GLU A 68 -22.61 -15.46 3.36
CA GLU A 68 -23.12 -14.18 2.85
C GLU A 68 -24.00 -13.44 3.87
N LYS A 69 -24.90 -14.14 4.57
CA LYS A 69 -25.80 -13.57 5.58
C LYS A 69 -25.10 -13.28 6.90
N SER A 70 -24.20 -14.16 7.34
CA SER A 70 -23.44 -13.95 8.56
C SER A 70 -22.39 -12.85 8.42
N GLY A 71 -21.99 -12.51 7.18
CA GLY A 71 -20.91 -11.60 6.91
C GLY A 71 -19.56 -12.06 7.46
N ILE A 72 -19.46 -13.32 7.91
CA ILE A 72 -18.21 -13.94 8.36
C ILE A 72 -17.57 -14.58 7.14
N PRO A 73 -16.48 -14.01 6.59
CA PRO A 73 -15.85 -14.59 5.41
C PRO A 73 -15.35 -16.00 5.70
N ALA A 74 -15.49 -16.90 4.76
CA ALA A 74 -15.09 -18.32 4.91
C ALA A 74 -13.60 -18.51 5.24
N PHE A 75 -12.74 -17.48 5.02
CA PHE A 75 -11.34 -17.53 5.44
C PHE A 75 -11.18 -17.58 6.97
N THR A 76 -12.14 -17.10 7.76
CA THR A 76 -12.11 -17.23 9.23
C THR A 76 -12.29 -18.68 9.67
N HIS A 77 -12.81 -19.52 8.78
CA HIS A 77 -12.95 -20.96 8.97
C HIS A 77 -11.85 -21.76 8.28
N GLY A 78 -10.78 -21.10 7.79
CA GLY A 78 -9.61 -21.74 7.18
C GLY A 78 -9.70 -21.97 5.66
N ASP A 79 -10.72 -21.42 4.97
CA ASP A 79 -10.74 -21.44 3.50
C ASP A 79 -10.06 -20.17 2.93
N PRO A 80 -8.83 -20.26 2.41
CA PRO A 80 -8.09 -19.13 1.89
C PRO A 80 -8.70 -18.53 0.60
N LYS A 81 -9.64 -19.24 -0.05
CA LYS A 81 -10.21 -18.82 -1.34
C LYS A 81 -11.35 -17.81 -1.20
N VAL A 82 -11.98 -17.72 -0.04
CA VAL A 82 -13.16 -16.87 0.18
C VAL A 82 -12.84 -15.65 1.04
N GLY A 83 -11.67 -15.62 1.64
CA GLY A 83 -11.20 -14.51 2.46
C GLY A 83 -10.88 -13.29 1.64
N GLY A 84 -11.90 -12.54 1.36
CA GLY A 84 -11.97 -11.15 0.99
C GLY A 84 -10.79 -10.55 0.26
N ALA A 85 -11.13 -9.94 -0.82
CA ALA A 85 -10.44 -8.84 -1.44
C ALA A 85 -8.91 -8.99 -1.40
N GLY A 86 -8.39 -9.82 -2.27
CA GLY A 86 -6.99 -9.74 -2.64
C GLY A 86 -6.58 -8.29 -2.74
N ASN A 87 -5.50 -7.96 -2.22
CA ASN A 87 -4.73 -6.75 -2.36
C ASN A 87 -3.29 -7.20 -2.17
N ALA A 88 -3.04 -8.43 -2.66
CA ALA A 88 -1.86 -9.17 -2.35
C ALA A 88 -0.73 -8.87 -3.33
N LEU A 89 0.48 -8.84 -2.81
CA LEU A 89 1.72 -8.87 -3.56
C LEU A 89 2.32 -10.27 -3.46
N ALA A 90 3.06 -10.68 -4.48
CA ALA A 90 3.80 -11.94 -4.44
C ALA A 90 4.80 -11.95 -3.27
N ASN A 91 4.95 -13.08 -2.58
CA ASN A 91 5.76 -13.19 -1.36
C ASN A 91 7.24 -12.84 -1.55
N TYR A 92 7.76 -13.01 -2.77
CA TYR A 92 9.14 -12.65 -3.12
C TYR A 92 9.33 -11.14 -3.37
N GLU A 93 8.24 -10.37 -3.50
CA GLU A 93 8.33 -8.91 -3.63
C GLU A 93 8.96 -8.29 -2.39
N LYS A 94 9.73 -7.24 -2.61
CA LYS A 94 10.47 -6.58 -1.52
C LYS A 94 9.84 -5.24 -1.18
N VAL A 95 9.73 -4.98 0.10
CA VAL A 95 9.25 -3.73 0.67
C VAL A 95 10.42 -2.97 1.29
N LEU A 96 10.37 -1.66 1.27
CA LEU A 96 11.41 -0.81 1.81
C LEU A 96 11.19 -0.61 3.32
N THR A 97 12.18 -1.04 4.12
CA THR A 97 12.24 -0.84 5.59
C THR A 97 13.33 0.17 5.95
N PRO A 98 13.41 0.67 7.20
CA PRO A 98 14.51 1.54 7.63
C PRO A 98 15.90 0.93 7.40
N GLU A 99 16.01 -0.38 7.45
CA GLU A 99 17.27 -1.15 7.30
C GLU A 99 17.58 -1.48 5.84
N GLY A 100 16.61 -1.34 4.94
CA GLY A 100 16.76 -1.66 3.53
C GLY A 100 15.58 -2.45 2.96
N ALA A 101 15.81 -3.18 1.87
CA ALA A 101 14.79 -3.94 1.16
C ALA A 101 14.60 -5.34 1.74
N VAL A 102 13.41 -5.65 2.25
CA VAL A 102 13.04 -6.93 2.90
C VAL A 102 11.91 -7.58 2.11
N LYS A 103 11.95 -8.90 1.94
CA LYS A 103 10.85 -9.65 1.30
C LYS A 103 9.58 -9.57 2.14
N ILE A 104 8.42 -9.49 1.45
CA ILE A 104 7.13 -9.36 2.11
C ILE A 104 6.85 -10.54 3.04
N GLU A 105 7.22 -11.76 2.66
CA GLU A 105 7.01 -12.99 3.44
C GLU A 105 7.70 -13.00 4.81
N SER A 106 8.76 -12.20 4.98
CA SER A 106 9.55 -12.12 6.21
C SER A 106 9.14 -10.97 7.14
N LEU A 107 8.18 -10.15 6.72
CA LEU A 107 7.68 -9.02 7.51
C LEU A 107 6.81 -9.50 8.68
N LYS A 108 6.74 -8.66 9.72
CA LYS A 108 5.95 -8.94 10.93
C LYS A 108 5.12 -7.71 11.30
N VAL A 109 3.99 -7.94 11.97
CA VAL A 109 3.19 -6.87 12.55
C VAL A 109 4.03 -6.05 13.54
N GLY A 110 3.91 -4.74 13.48
CA GLY A 110 4.71 -3.78 14.26
C GLY A 110 6.01 -3.35 13.58
N GLN A 111 6.46 -4.05 12.53
CA GLN A 111 7.66 -3.65 11.77
C GLN A 111 7.39 -2.39 10.95
N LEU A 112 8.39 -1.52 10.85
CA LEU A 112 8.30 -0.26 10.12
C LEU A 112 8.58 -0.47 8.63
N ILE A 113 7.75 0.12 7.76
CA ILE A 113 7.96 0.16 6.30
C ILE A 113 7.78 1.58 5.78
N SER A 114 8.46 1.90 4.67
CA SER A 114 8.45 3.23 4.08
C SER A 114 7.07 3.61 3.54
N ASN A 115 6.63 4.84 3.84
CA ASN A 115 5.44 5.47 3.30
C ASN A 115 5.79 6.47 2.18
N THR A 116 4.78 7.06 1.52
CA THR A 116 4.97 8.00 0.41
C THR A 116 5.49 9.37 0.85
N TYR A 117 5.38 9.72 2.13
CA TYR A 117 5.84 11.00 2.70
C TYR A 117 7.31 10.96 3.16
N GLY A 118 8.05 9.91 2.80
CA GLY A 118 9.47 9.77 3.14
C GLY A 118 9.77 9.18 4.51
N GLY A 119 8.77 9.09 5.39
CA GLY A 119 8.88 8.46 6.71
C GLY A 119 8.58 6.95 6.67
N PHE A 120 8.42 6.39 7.86
CA PHE A 120 8.07 4.99 8.06
C PHE A 120 6.78 4.86 8.87
N SER A 121 5.99 3.85 8.54
CA SER A 121 4.74 3.53 9.22
C SER A 121 4.74 2.07 9.66
N PRO A 122 4.15 1.73 10.82
CA PRO A 122 4.09 0.35 11.30
C PRO A 122 3.10 -0.48 10.47
N ILE A 123 3.43 -1.76 10.31
CA ILE A 123 2.51 -2.77 9.80
C ILE A 123 1.51 -3.09 10.90
N THR A 124 0.22 -2.89 10.63
CA THR A 124 -0.89 -3.17 11.56
C THR A 124 -1.50 -4.54 11.31
N GLY A 125 -1.39 -5.05 10.09
CA GLY A 125 -1.92 -6.37 9.73
C GLY A 125 -1.05 -7.10 8.70
N PHE A 126 -1.02 -8.44 8.82
CA PHE A 126 -0.28 -9.32 7.93
C PHE A 126 -1.16 -10.53 7.59
N PHE A 127 -1.54 -10.66 6.31
CA PHE A 127 -2.57 -11.60 5.85
C PHE A 127 -2.07 -12.43 4.67
N PRO A 128 -1.50 -13.63 4.91
CA PRO A 128 -1.15 -14.56 3.84
C PRO A 128 -2.39 -15.02 3.07
N GLN A 129 -2.36 -14.97 1.74
CA GLN A 129 -3.48 -15.33 0.86
C GLN A 129 -3.33 -16.71 0.21
N GLY A 130 -2.23 -17.41 0.49
CA GLY A 130 -1.91 -18.66 -0.19
C GLY A 130 -1.50 -18.42 -1.65
N GLU A 131 -1.72 -19.42 -2.52
CA GLU A 131 -1.43 -19.33 -3.95
C GLU A 131 -2.49 -18.49 -4.68
N SER A 132 -2.06 -17.46 -5.36
CA SER A 132 -2.89 -16.54 -6.14
C SER A 132 -2.37 -16.40 -7.56
N ASP A 133 -3.25 -16.08 -8.49
CA ASP A 133 -2.88 -15.72 -9.86
C ASP A 133 -2.19 -14.35 -9.85
N ILE A 134 -0.92 -14.31 -10.20
CA ILE A 134 -0.07 -13.13 -10.13
C ILE A 134 0.12 -12.51 -11.51
N PHE A 135 0.03 -11.20 -11.55
CA PHE A 135 0.20 -10.37 -12.73
C PHE A 135 1.36 -9.39 -12.52
N ARG A 136 2.23 -9.31 -13.51
CA ARG A 136 3.37 -8.41 -13.53
C ARG A 136 2.97 -7.06 -14.08
N PHE A 137 2.92 -6.07 -13.23
CA PHE A 137 2.76 -4.67 -13.60
C PHE A 137 4.09 -4.06 -13.99
N LYS A 138 4.21 -3.58 -15.24
CA LYS A 138 5.40 -2.92 -15.75
C LYS A 138 5.22 -1.41 -15.74
N PHE A 139 6.27 -0.71 -15.35
CA PHE A 139 6.29 0.75 -15.28
C PHE A 139 7.25 1.35 -16.30
N GLY A 140 6.99 2.60 -16.70
CA GLY A 140 7.79 3.31 -17.70
C GLY A 140 9.24 3.59 -17.26
N ASN A 141 9.56 3.40 -16.00
CA ASN A 141 10.90 3.50 -15.44
C ASN A 141 11.70 2.18 -15.50
N GLY A 142 11.16 1.15 -16.16
CA GLY A 142 11.78 -0.16 -16.30
C GLY A 142 11.57 -1.13 -15.13
N GLU A 143 10.89 -0.71 -14.08
CA GLU A 143 10.57 -1.55 -12.92
C GLU A 143 9.26 -2.32 -13.13
N HIS A 144 9.03 -3.30 -12.26
CA HIS A 144 7.79 -4.05 -12.19
C HIS A 144 7.44 -4.39 -10.75
N ILE A 145 6.17 -4.70 -10.53
CA ILE A 145 5.62 -5.27 -9.29
C ILE A 145 4.69 -6.41 -9.67
N ASP A 146 4.81 -7.50 -8.96
CA ASP A 146 4.02 -8.71 -9.14
C ASP A 146 2.91 -8.76 -8.08
N CYS A 147 1.65 -8.66 -8.54
CA CYS A 147 0.47 -8.55 -7.68
C CYS A 147 -0.71 -9.34 -8.23
N ASP A 148 -1.74 -9.56 -7.43
CA ASP A 148 -2.99 -10.19 -7.85
C ASP A 148 -3.92 -9.22 -8.62
N LEU A 149 -5.02 -9.75 -9.19
CA LEU A 149 -6.01 -8.95 -9.93
C LEU A 149 -6.77 -7.96 -9.07
N ASN A 150 -6.91 -8.24 -7.78
CA ASN A 150 -7.66 -7.40 -6.86
C ASN A 150 -6.77 -6.34 -6.20
N HIS A 151 -5.45 -6.40 -6.42
CA HIS A 151 -4.51 -5.43 -5.88
C HIS A 151 -4.89 -4.02 -6.27
N ARG A 152 -4.87 -3.12 -5.31
CA ARG A 152 -5.30 -1.73 -5.45
C ARG A 152 -4.13 -0.80 -5.74
N TRP A 153 -4.37 0.12 -6.63
CA TRP A 153 -3.42 1.13 -7.06
C TRP A 153 -4.00 2.53 -6.90
N SER A 154 -3.25 3.42 -6.31
CA SER A 154 -3.58 4.84 -6.32
C SER A 154 -3.12 5.43 -7.65
N VAL A 155 -4.05 5.73 -8.55
CA VAL A 155 -3.74 6.17 -9.91
C VAL A 155 -4.55 7.38 -10.31
N ARG A 156 -4.02 8.16 -11.27
CA ARG A 156 -4.77 9.22 -11.95
C ARG A 156 -4.44 9.25 -13.43
N THR A 157 -5.31 9.83 -14.22
CA THR A 157 -5.02 10.19 -15.61
C THR A 157 -4.44 11.60 -15.69
N HIS A 158 -3.98 12.02 -16.86
CA HIS A 158 -3.46 13.39 -17.07
C HIS A 158 -4.53 14.47 -16.83
N HIS A 159 -5.80 14.14 -16.99
CA HIS A 159 -6.93 15.06 -16.82
C HIS A 159 -7.49 15.10 -15.39
N ASP A 160 -7.19 14.07 -14.59
CA ASP A 160 -7.68 14.00 -13.22
C ASP A 160 -6.86 14.91 -12.31
N ARG A 161 -7.54 15.67 -11.45
CA ARG A 161 -6.89 16.49 -10.42
C ARG A 161 -6.49 15.68 -9.19
N LYS A 162 -7.24 14.62 -8.87
CA LYS A 162 -7.03 13.77 -7.70
C LYS A 162 -6.70 12.33 -8.09
N PHE A 163 -5.94 11.67 -7.27
CA PHE A 163 -5.74 10.22 -7.38
C PHE A 163 -7.00 9.49 -6.97
N ARG A 164 -7.25 8.37 -7.61
CA ARG A 164 -8.35 7.43 -7.31
C ARG A 164 -7.78 6.03 -7.14
N ILE A 165 -8.46 5.22 -6.36
CA ILE A 165 -8.07 3.84 -6.12
C ILE A 165 -8.79 2.97 -7.14
N LEU A 166 -8.03 2.18 -7.89
CA LEU A 166 -8.52 1.19 -8.85
C LEU A 166 -7.80 -0.14 -8.61
N THR A 167 -8.53 -1.23 -8.84
CA THR A 167 -7.93 -2.57 -8.83
C THR A 167 -7.13 -2.83 -10.12
N THR A 168 -6.22 -3.83 -10.05
CA THR A 168 -5.51 -4.35 -11.22
C THR A 168 -6.48 -4.70 -12.36
N ALA A 169 -7.56 -5.43 -12.05
CA ALA A 169 -8.60 -5.80 -13.00
C ALA A 169 -9.28 -4.59 -13.66
N GLU A 170 -9.62 -3.57 -12.87
CA GLU A 170 -10.24 -2.33 -13.38
C GLU A 170 -9.28 -1.53 -14.28
N ILE A 171 -8.00 -1.48 -13.95
CA ILE A 171 -6.99 -0.81 -14.78
C ILE A 171 -6.87 -1.51 -16.13
N ILE A 172 -6.83 -2.84 -16.14
CA ILE A 172 -6.80 -3.65 -17.37
C ILE A 172 -8.06 -3.41 -18.21
N SER A 173 -9.25 -3.47 -17.59
CA SER A 173 -10.53 -3.29 -18.30
C SER A 173 -10.68 -1.89 -18.90
N LYS A 174 -10.19 -0.86 -18.22
CA LYS A 174 -10.22 0.54 -18.67
C LYS A 174 -9.11 0.88 -19.68
N GLY A 175 -8.22 -0.05 -19.98
CA GLY A 175 -7.09 0.08 -20.90
C GLY A 175 -5.91 0.87 -20.32
N LEU A 176 -4.69 0.46 -20.73
CA LEU A 176 -3.42 1.01 -20.23
C LEU A 176 -2.98 2.27 -20.98
N PHE A 177 -3.44 2.45 -22.20
CA PHE A 177 -3.02 3.52 -23.09
C PHE A 177 -4.18 4.40 -23.52
N ARG A 178 -3.86 5.65 -23.81
CA ARG A 178 -4.77 6.60 -24.47
C ARG A 178 -4.27 6.89 -25.87
N ILE A 179 -5.17 7.11 -26.80
CA ILE A 179 -4.86 7.54 -28.16
C ILE A 179 -4.55 9.05 -28.13
N THR A 180 -3.48 9.43 -28.79
CA THR A 180 -3.04 10.82 -28.96
C THR A 180 -2.69 11.08 -30.43
N LYS A 181 -2.50 12.34 -30.80
CA LYS A 181 -1.98 12.66 -32.12
C LYS A 181 -0.59 12.02 -32.32
N LYS A 182 -0.34 11.49 -33.52
CA LYS A 182 0.98 11.03 -33.91
C LYS A 182 1.91 12.22 -34.05
N GLU A 183 3.00 12.19 -33.34
CA GLU A 183 4.04 13.22 -33.34
C GLU A 183 5.40 12.56 -33.48
N TRP A 184 6.43 13.34 -33.84
CA TRP A 184 7.81 12.85 -33.93
C TRP A 184 8.28 12.07 -32.70
N ARG A 185 7.90 12.53 -31.49
CA ARG A 185 8.23 11.85 -30.23
C ARG A 185 7.27 10.72 -29.86
N ASN A 186 6.18 10.56 -30.59
CA ASN A 186 5.14 9.56 -30.35
C ASN A 186 4.56 9.05 -31.68
N PRO A 187 5.38 8.36 -32.51
CA PRO A 187 4.98 7.93 -33.84
C PRO A 187 3.82 6.94 -33.84
N ASN A 188 3.66 6.17 -32.76
CA ASN A 188 2.57 5.18 -32.62
C ASN A 188 1.24 5.80 -32.21
N GLY A 189 1.22 7.06 -31.73
CA GLY A 189 0.00 7.73 -31.28
C GLY A 189 -0.59 7.18 -29.97
N TYR A 190 0.17 6.42 -29.17
CA TYR A 190 -0.26 5.89 -27.88
C TYR A 190 0.58 6.46 -26.76
N ARG A 191 -0.08 6.87 -25.67
CA ARG A 191 0.61 7.28 -24.43
C ARG A 191 0.03 6.55 -23.23
N PRO A 192 0.85 6.19 -22.24
CA PRO A 192 0.37 5.60 -21.01
C PRO A 192 -0.72 6.48 -20.38
N LYS A 193 -1.78 5.84 -19.87
CA LYS A 193 -2.96 6.52 -19.33
C LYS A 193 -2.83 6.77 -17.85
N TRP A 194 -2.25 5.84 -17.09
CA TRP A 194 -2.27 5.82 -15.64
C TRP A 194 -0.94 6.25 -15.05
N MET A 195 -1.00 7.21 -14.14
CA MET A 195 0.13 7.76 -13.39
C MET A 195 0.01 7.37 -11.93
N LEU A 196 1.14 6.99 -11.31
CA LEU A 196 1.27 6.75 -9.88
C LEU A 196 1.62 8.03 -9.12
N PRO A 197 1.31 8.13 -7.81
CA PRO A 197 1.78 9.21 -6.98
C PRO A 197 3.31 9.23 -6.91
N LEU A 198 3.86 10.40 -6.61
CA LEU A 198 5.28 10.56 -6.33
C LEU A 198 5.54 10.21 -4.88
N ILE A 199 6.74 9.70 -4.61
CA ILE A 199 7.24 9.55 -3.25
C ILE A 199 8.14 10.74 -2.90
N GLU A 200 8.17 11.10 -1.64
CA GLU A 200 9.12 12.06 -1.11
C GLU A 200 10.46 11.40 -0.79
N CYS A 201 11.44 12.21 -0.40
CA CYS A 201 12.74 11.71 0.00
C CYS A 201 12.59 10.78 1.22
N VAL A 202 13.01 9.53 1.09
CA VAL A 202 12.95 8.57 2.19
C VAL A 202 14.02 8.92 3.24
N GLU A 203 13.64 9.00 4.50
CA GLU A 203 14.54 9.30 5.60
C GLU A 203 14.97 8.01 6.30
N PHE A 204 16.15 7.50 5.91
CA PHE A 204 16.73 6.33 6.57
C PHE A 204 17.42 6.72 7.88
N GLU A 205 17.60 5.74 8.75
CA GLU A 205 18.38 5.92 9.97
C GLU A 205 19.84 6.26 9.68
N PRO A 206 20.46 7.16 10.46
CA PRO A 206 21.84 7.57 10.26
C PRO A 206 22.80 6.41 10.48
N ARG A 207 23.64 6.14 9.49
CA ARG A 207 24.73 5.15 9.56
C ARG A 207 26.08 5.85 9.55
N LYS A 208 27.01 5.32 10.32
CA LYS A 208 28.36 5.86 10.37
C LYS A 208 29.12 5.51 9.09
N VAL A 209 29.59 6.50 8.37
CA VAL A 209 30.43 6.35 7.18
C VAL A 209 31.90 6.59 7.52
N LYS A 210 32.80 5.87 6.86
CA LYS A 210 34.27 5.95 7.12
C LYS A 210 34.94 7.04 6.29
N ILE A 211 34.38 7.38 5.15
CA ILE A 211 34.92 8.37 4.20
C ILE A 211 33.85 9.43 3.98
N ASP A 212 34.30 10.67 3.83
CA ASP A 212 33.41 11.77 3.45
C ASP A 212 32.56 11.41 2.24
N PRO A 213 31.22 11.64 2.27
CA PRO A 213 30.31 11.16 1.24
C PRO A 213 30.61 11.70 -0.16
N TYR A 214 30.95 13.00 -0.28
CA TYR A 214 31.32 13.58 -1.56
C TYR A 214 32.57 12.92 -2.14
N THR A 215 33.59 12.74 -1.30
CA THR A 215 34.86 12.07 -1.68
C THR A 215 34.61 10.64 -2.11
N MET A 216 33.74 9.90 -1.40
CA MET A 216 33.35 8.54 -1.78
C MET A 216 32.68 8.53 -3.16
N GLY A 217 31.74 9.44 -3.41
CA GLY A 217 31.10 9.58 -4.71
C GLY A 217 32.09 9.87 -5.84
N ALA A 218 33.02 10.80 -5.62
CA ALA A 218 34.06 11.13 -6.59
C ALA A 218 35.02 9.97 -6.87
N LEU A 219 35.37 9.15 -5.85
CA LEU A 219 36.19 7.96 -6.02
C LEU A 219 35.44 6.83 -6.76
N ILE A 220 34.15 6.66 -6.50
CA ILE A 220 33.34 5.69 -7.23
C ILE A 220 33.22 6.09 -8.70
N GLY A 221 33.07 7.36 -9.02
CA GLY A 221 33.12 7.85 -10.40
C GLY A 221 34.54 7.68 -11.01
N ASP A 222 35.35 8.70 -10.92
CA ASP A 222 36.66 8.81 -11.59
C ASP A 222 37.86 8.28 -10.77
N GLY A 223 37.63 7.62 -9.62
CA GLY A 223 38.68 7.08 -8.79
C GLY A 223 39.24 5.71 -9.25
N ASP A 224 40.48 5.46 -8.88
CA ASP A 224 41.14 4.16 -9.07
C ASP A 224 41.36 3.41 -7.74
N ALA A 225 41.81 2.15 -7.81
CA ALA A 225 42.10 1.31 -6.64
C ALA A 225 43.21 1.83 -5.72
N ARG A 226 43.93 2.87 -6.12
CA ARG A 226 44.96 3.56 -5.34
C ARG A 226 44.45 4.86 -4.70
N CYS A 227 43.12 5.11 -4.75
CA CYS A 227 42.47 6.33 -4.29
C CYS A 227 43.02 7.59 -5.00
N ARG A 228 43.21 7.51 -6.33
CA ARG A 228 43.56 8.64 -7.16
C ARG A 228 42.37 9.01 -7.99
N ILE A 229 42.07 10.30 -8.07
CA ILE A 229 41.02 10.85 -8.91
C ILE A 229 41.67 11.54 -10.10
N THR A 230 41.07 11.37 -11.28
CA THR A 230 41.47 12.05 -12.53
C THR A 230 40.31 12.93 -13.00
N GLY A 231 40.51 14.22 -13.09
CA GLY A 231 39.45 15.17 -13.51
C GLY A 231 40.04 16.42 -14.17
N MET A 232 39.16 17.18 -14.85
CA MET A 232 39.54 18.47 -15.45
C MET A 232 39.11 19.66 -14.59
N ASP A 233 38.10 19.47 -13.75
CA ASP A 233 37.50 20.53 -12.95
C ASP A 233 38.22 20.62 -11.59
N LYS A 234 38.83 21.77 -11.31
CA LYS A 234 39.55 22.01 -10.06
C LYS A 234 38.61 21.95 -8.85
N GLU A 235 37.38 22.40 -9.02
CA GLU A 235 36.33 22.42 -7.99
C GLU A 235 36.11 21.05 -7.33
N VAL A 236 36.30 19.93 -8.07
CA VAL A 236 36.23 18.58 -7.53
C VAL A 236 37.31 18.33 -6.48
N PHE A 237 38.54 18.76 -6.75
CA PHE A 237 39.66 18.57 -5.84
C PHE A 237 39.60 19.51 -4.62
N ASP A 238 39.15 20.74 -4.82
CA ASP A 238 38.99 21.75 -3.75
C ASP A 238 37.93 21.33 -2.71
N ARG A 239 37.01 20.43 -3.09
CA ARG A 239 35.94 19.91 -2.23
C ARG A 239 36.33 18.73 -1.35
N ILE A 240 37.45 18.09 -1.64
CA ILE A 240 37.90 16.88 -0.91
C ILE A 240 38.55 17.31 0.42
N PRO A 241 38.00 16.88 1.58
CA PRO A 241 38.49 17.33 2.90
C PRO A 241 39.72 16.59 3.38
N TYR A 242 40.38 15.83 2.50
CA TYR A 242 41.58 15.05 2.83
C TYR A 242 42.83 15.65 2.19
N PRO A 243 44.03 15.41 2.80
CA PRO A 243 45.27 15.87 2.21
C PRO A 243 45.49 15.23 0.83
N LEU A 244 45.72 16.09 -0.15
CA LEU A 244 45.99 15.69 -1.52
C LEU A 244 47.51 15.45 -1.72
N GLY A 245 47.82 14.47 -2.58
CA GLY A 245 49.19 14.21 -3.01
C GLY A 245 49.64 15.18 -4.11
N LYS A 246 50.84 14.96 -4.62
CA LYS A 246 51.30 15.74 -5.77
C LYS A 246 50.38 15.54 -6.96
N THR A 247 49.93 16.64 -7.53
CA THR A 247 49.09 16.67 -8.73
C THR A 247 49.97 16.55 -9.96
N TYR A 248 49.66 15.66 -10.87
CA TYR A 248 50.39 15.51 -12.13
C TYR A 248 49.39 15.44 -13.32
N LYS A 249 49.83 15.93 -14.48
CA LYS A 249 49.05 15.78 -15.70
C LYS A 249 49.22 14.35 -16.22
N ARG A 250 48.10 13.73 -16.61
CA ARG A 250 48.11 12.37 -17.14
C ARG A 250 48.79 12.30 -18.51
N ASP A 251 48.71 13.37 -19.26
CA ASP A 251 49.30 13.50 -20.58
C ASP A 251 49.78 14.95 -20.77
N SER A 252 50.92 15.15 -21.45
CA SER A 252 51.50 16.47 -21.71
C SER A 252 50.58 17.41 -22.51
N LYS A 253 49.72 16.84 -23.34
CA LYS A 253 48.69 17.54 -24.13
C LYS A 253 47.30 17.53 -23.48
N GLY A 254 47.09 16.73 -22.43
CA GLY A 254 45.83 16.55 -21.76
C GLY A 254 45.49 17.69 -20.80
N LYS A 255 44.18 18.00 -20.68
CA LYS A 255 43.65 18.96 -19.71
C LYS A 255 43.35 18.36 -18.34
N ALA A 256 43.41 17.02 -18.22
CA ALA A 256 43.07 16.29 -16.99
C ALA A 256 44.25 16.19 -16.01
N TRP A 257 43.94 16.40 -14.74
CA TRP A 257 44.84 16.27 -13.64
C TRP A 257 44.57 14.97 -12.88
N THR A 258 45.59 14.31 -12.38
CA THR A 258 45.45 13.16 -11.49
C THR A 258 46.07 13.51 -10.13
N CYS A 259 45.31 13.26 -9.08
CA CYS A 259 45.73 13.48 -7.71
C CYS A 259 45.35 12.30 -6.82
N GLY A 260 46.27 11.89 -5.94
CA GLY A 260 46.02 10.85 -4.94
C GLY A 260 45.48 11.46 -3.63
N ILE A 261 44.53 10.80 -3.00
CA ILE A 261 43.98 11.21 -1.71
C ILE A 261 44.72 10.42 -0.61
N LYS A 262 45.27 11.13 0.38
CA LYS A 262 46.01 10.50 1.48
C LYS A 262 45.08 10.17 2.65
N GLY A 263 45.43 9.11 3.40
CA GLY A 263 44.76 8.75 4.66
C GLY A 263 43.55 7.81 4.54
N ILE A 264 42.87 7.73 3.38
CA ILE A 264 41.61 7.00 3.24
C ILE A 264 41.73 5.60 2.62
N LYS A 265 42.92 5.20 2.16
CA LYS A 265 43.09 3.96 1.40
C LYS A 265 42.63 2.70 2.14
N LYS A 266 42.90 2.60 3.45
CA LYS A 266 42.49 1.45 4.28
C LYS A 266 40.97 1.34 4.33
N ASP A 267 40.29 2.47 4.54
CA ASP A 267 38.83 2.53 4.63
C ASP A 267 38.14 2.28 3.27
N TYR A 268 38.70 2.84 2.19
CA TYR A 268 38.21 2.58 0.82
C TYR A 268 38.31 1.09 0.45
N LEU A 269 39.44 0.45 0.81
CA LEU A 269 39.60 -0.98 0.56
C LEU A 269 38.68 -1.85 1.42
N SER A 270 38.36 -1.41 2.64
CA SER A 270 37.42 -2.13 3.53
C SER A 270 36.00 -2.20 2.97
N TYR A 271 35.59 -1.28 2.08
CA TYR A 271 34.32 -1.33 1.35
C TYR A 271 34.35 -2.26 0.13
N GLY A 272 35.47 -2.93 -0.17
CA GLY A 272 35.54 -3.84 -1.33
C GLY A 272 35.71 -3.14 -2.69
N LEU A 273 35.98 -1.85 -2.70
CA LEU A 273 36.07 -1.03 -3.93
C LEU A 273 37.45 -1.15 -4.65
N LYS A 274 38.30 -2.11 -4.27
CA LYS A 274 39.47 -2.51 -5.05
C LYS A 274 39.05 -3.34 -6.26
N CYS A 275 38.28 -2.77 -7.16
CA CYS A 275 37.70 -3.46 -8.29
C CYS A 275 37.94 -2.68 -9.60
N LYS A 276 37.73 -3.35 -10.72
CA LYS A 276 37.68 -2.71 -12.06
C LYS A 276 36.42 -1.84 -12.17
N SER A 277 36.43 -0.85 -13.07
CA SER A 277 35.28 0.06 -13.29
C SER A 277 33.96 -0.67 -13.48
N ILE A 278 33.96 -1.82 -14.14
CA ILE A 278 32.77 -2.66 -14.42
C ILE A 278 32.14 -3.29 -13.16
N ASN A 279 32.87 -3.34 -12.07
CA ASN A 279 32.45 -3.96 -10.81
C ASN A 279 32.23 -2.93 -9.68
N LYS A 280 32.29 -1.63 -9.98
CA LYS A 280 32.03 -0.59 -8.98
C LYS A 280 30.57 -0.63 -8.53
N PHE A 281 30.31 -0.26 -7.30
CA PHE A 281 29.00 -0.21 -6.66
C PHE A 281 28.96 0.88 -5.58
N ILE A 282 27.77 1.21 -5.10
CA ILE A 282 27.59 2.09 -3.94
C ILE A 282 27.47 1.22 -2.69
N PRO A 283 28.32 1.41 -1.65
CA PRO A 283 28.17 0.68 -0.40
C PRO A 283 26.84 1.01 0.30
N ASP A 284 26.22 0.01 0.94
CA ASP A 284 24.92 0.14 1.59
C ASP A 284 24.90 1.19 2.72
N ASP A 285 26.05 1.39 3.42
CA ASP A 285 26.19 2.45 4.43
C ASP A 285 25.97 3.85 3.88
N TYR A 286 26.16 4.07 2.59
CA TYR A 286 25.91 5.34 1.91
C TYR A 286 24.55 5.35 1.22
N LEU A 287 24.09 4.20 0.69
CA LEU A 287 22.83 4.09 -0.05
C LEU A 287 21.62 4.20 0.87
N PHE A 288 21.69 3.61 2.06
CA PHE A 288 20.64 3.63 3.08
C PHE A 288 21.07 4.46 4.29
N ASN A 289 21.19 5.79 4.07
CA ASN A 289 21.64 6.73 5.08
C ASN A 289 20.79 8.01 5.02
N THR A 290 21.12 9.02 5.83
CA THR A 290 20.39 10.29 5.84
C THR A 290 20.41 10.97 4.46
N LYS A 291 19.47 11.86 4.23
CA LYS A 291 19.35 12.62 2.98
C LYS A 291 20.65 13.32 2.62
N GLU A 292 21.31 13.95 3.59
CA GLU A 292 22.53 14.74 3.40
C GLU A 292 23.66 13.88 2.87
N ILE A 293 23.89 12.71 3.50
CA ILE A 293 24.94 11.78 3.09
C ILE A 293 24.71 11.26 1.67
N ARG A 294 23.47 10.90 1.35
CA ARG A 294 23.11 10.44 0.00
C ARG A 294 23.26 11.52 -1.05
N LEU A 295 22.88 12.76 -0.71
CA LEU A 295 22.97 13.88 -1.62
C LEU A 295 24.43 14.29 -1.88
N GLU A 296 25.30 14.30 -0.85
CA GLU A 296 26.73 14.57 -1.04
C GLU A 296 27.42 13.45 -1.86
N LEU A 297 27.08 12.19 -1.61
CA LEU A 297 27.53 11.07 -2.44
C LEU A 297 27.12 11.25 -3.90
N LEU A 298 25.86 11.61 -4.13
CA LEU A 298 25.32 11.88 -5.47
C LEU A 298 26.10 12.99 -6.17
N ARG A 299 26.36 14.10 -5.46
CA ARG A 299 27.13 15.24 -6.00
C ARG A 299 28.54 14.82 -6.43
N GLY A 300 29.21 14.01 -5.61
CA GLY A 300 30.52 13.47 -5.97
C GLY A 300 30.51 12.61 -7.22
N LEU A 301 29.49 11.72 -7.36
CA LEU A 301 29.27 10.92 -8.57
C LEU A 301 28.98 11.77 -9.81
N LEU A 302 28.16 12.81 -9.65
CA LEU A 302 27.74 13.66 -10.76
C LEU A 302 28.85 14.63 -11.20
N ASP A 303 29.63 15.16 -10.28
CA ASP A 303 30.75 16.04 -10.61
C ASP A 303 31.82 15.30 -11.41
N THR A 304 31.96 14.00 -11.22
CA THR A 304 32.87 13.14 -12.00
C THR A 304 32.18 12.60 -13.27
N ASP A 305 31.35 11.60 -13.14
CA ASP A 305 30.72 10.84 -14.24
C ASP A 305 29.37 11.40 -14.72
N GLY A 306 28.85 12.45 -14.09
CA GLY A 306 27.59 13.08 -14.49
C GLY A 306 27.78 14.11 -15.62
N CYS A 307 26.75 14.28 -16.42
CA CYS A 307 26.71 15.26 -17.49
C CYS A 307 25.35 15.98 -17.49
N CYS A 308 25.37 17.26 -17.86
CA CYS A 308 24.16 18.02 -18.12
C CYS A 308 24.13 18.46 -19.58
N ALA A 309 23.09 18.04 -20.31
CA ALA A 309 22.88 18.41 -21.69
C ALA A 309 22.57 19.91 -21.84
N LYS A 310 22.67 20.46 -23.04
CA LYS A 310 22.34 21.87 -23.33
C LYS A 310 20.86 22.18 -23.04
N GLU A 311 20.00 21.20 -23.21
CA GLU A 311 18.57 21.28 -22.95
C GLU A 311 18.23 21.26 -21.45
N GLY A 312 19.23 21.00 -20.58
CA GLY A 312 19.08 20.94 -19.11
C GLY A 312 18.81 19.55 -18.55
N GLU A 313 18.80 18.54 -19.39
CA GLU A 313 18.63 17.15 -18.98
C GLU A 313 19.90 16.63 -18.31
N VAL A 314 19.76 16.03 -17.14
CA VAL A 314 20.90 15.49 -16.38
C VAL A 314 20.98 13.97 -16.60
N TYR A 315 22.21 13.53 -16.87
CA TYR A 315 22.43 12.14 -17.17
C TYR A 315 23.72 11.63 -16.49
N PHE A 316 23.69 10.38 -16.04
CA PHE A 316 24.82 9.66 -15.48
C PHE A 316 25.20 8.46 -16.35
N ALA A 317 26.49 8.21 -16.55
CA ALA A 317 26.95 7.08 -17.34
C ALA A 317 28.02 6.29 -16.58
N THR A 318 27.93 4.97 -16.65
CA THR A 318 28.90 4.06 -16.03
C THR A 318 29.08 2.79 -16.87
N SER A 319 30.22 2.12 -16.70
CA SER A 319 30.45 0.78 -17.26
C SER A 319 30.01 -0.36 -16.31
N SER A 320 29.64 -0.05 -15.07
CA SER A 320 29.14 -1.02 -14.11
C SER A 320 27.61 -1.06 -14.09
N TYR A 321 27.04 -2.22 -14.41
CA TYR A 321 25.60 -2.44 -14.29
C TYR A 321 25.11 -2.34 -12.83
N LYS A 322 25.91 -2.87 -11.88
CA LYS A 322 25.60 -2.78 -10.46
C LYS A 322 25.58 -1.33 -9.98
N LEU A 323 26.58 -0.52 -10.36
CA LEU A 323 26.60 0.91 -10.05
C LEU A 323 25.41 1.65 -10.68
N ALA A 324 25.01 1.28 -11.91
CA ALA A 324 23.84 1.84 -12.56
C ALA A 324 22.55 1.54 -11.76
N GLN A 325 22.39 0.30 -11.28
CA GLN A 325 21.25 -0.07 -10.43
C GLN A 325 21.26 0.68 -9.08
N ASP A 326 22.42 0.78 -8.44
CA ASP A 326 22.55 1.47 -7.16
C ASP A 326 22.31 2.99 -7.31
N PHE A 327 22.77 3.56 -8.44
CA PHE A 327 22.49 4.96 -8.79
C PHE A 327 20.99 5.23 -8.98
N VAL A 328 20.27 4.35 -9.66
CA VAL A 328 18.81 4.43 -9.79
C VAL A 328 18.14 4.41 -8.43
N LYS A 329 18.55 3.50 -7.52
CA LYS A 329 18.04 3.45 -6.14
C LYS A 329 18.34 4.74 -5.38
N LEU A 330 19.56 5.27 -5.51
CA LEU A 330 19.98 6.53 -4.88
C LEU A 330 19.06 7.69 -5.31
N ILE A 331 18.85 7.87 -6.61
CA ILE A 331 17.98 8.93 -7.13
C ILE A 331 16.54 8.78 -6.62
N ARG A 332 15.99 7.57 -6.69
CA ARG A 332 14.61 7.30 -6.26
C ARG A 332 14.44 7.48 -4.76
N SER A 333 15.43 7.06 -3.97
CA SER A 333 15.42 7.24 -2.51
C SER A 333 15.43 8.72 -2.10
N LEU A 334 15.95 9.59 -2.95
CA LEU A 334 15.92 11.05 -2.79
C LEU A 334 14.63 11.69 -3.34
N GLY A 335 13.64 10.89 -3.74
CA GLY A 335 12.39 11.38 -4.34
C GLY A 335 12.50 11.79 -5.80
N GLY A 336 13.59 11.42 -6.47
CA GLY A 336 13.81 11.64 -7.90
C GLY A 336 13.18 10.54 -8.77
N ILE A 337 13.14 10.81 -10.06
CA ILE A 337 12.58 9.92 -11.07
C ILE A 337 13.64 9.58 -12.11
N THR A 338 13.67 8.33 -12.53
CA THR A 338 14.58 7.82 -13.56
C THR A 338 13.80 7.20 -14.70
N ASN A 339 14.32 7.31 -15.92
CA ASN A 339 13.73 6.69 -17.11
C ASN A 339 14.20 5.23 -17.33
N GLY A 340 14.75 4.59 -16.27
CA GLY A 340 15.37 3.28 -16.38
C GLY A 340 16.83 3.33 -16.81
N ILE A 341 17.44 2.15 -16.95
CA ILE A 341 18.85 1.99 -17.35
C ILE A 341 18.87 1.71 -18.85
N THR A 342 19.53 2.58 -19.61
CA THR A 342 19.73 2.39 -21.05
C THR A 342 21.10 1.78 -21.29
N GLN A 343 21.14 0.60 -21.89
CA GLN A 343 22.38 -0.02 -22.31
C GLN A 343 22.84 0.62 -23.63
N ARG A 344 24.10 1.03 -23.68
CA ARG A 344 24.76 1.50 -24.89
C ARG A 344 25.79 0.45 -25.31
N ASN A 345 25.58 -0.13 -26.46
CA ASN A 345 26.59 -1.02 -27.06
C ASN A 345 27.85 -0.21 -27.38
N PRO A 346 29.03 -0.82 -27.30
CA PRO A 346 30.25 -0.16 -27.67
C PRO A 346 30.09 0.35 -29.12
N ALA A 347 30.37 1.66 -29.30
CA ALA A 347 30.37 2.24 -30.64
C ALA A 347 31.39 1.44 -31.50
N ALA A 348 30.96 1.05 -32.67
CA ALA A 348 31.84 0.40 -33.62
C ALA A 348 33.14 1.20 -33.74
N TYR A 349 34.21 0.56 -33.38
CA TYR A 349 35.58 0.84 -33.73
C TYR A 349 35.98 2.31 -33.96
N ARG A 350 36.64 2.93 -33.02
CA ARG A 350 37.52 4.07 -33.29
C ARG A 350 38.95 3.55 -33.33
N ASP A 351 39.52 3.54 -34.52
CA ASP A 351 40.95 3.34 -34.70
C ASP A 351 41.70 4.55 -34.14
N PHE A 352 42.34 4.39 -32.99
CA PHE A 352 43.19 5.43 -32.38
C PHE A 352 44.65 5.26 -32.75
N GLY A 353 44.97 4.55 -33.84
CA GLY A 353 46.34 4.37 -34.32
C GLY A 353 47.25 3.49 -33.45
N LYS A 354 46.73 2.82 -32.45
CA LYS A 354 47.46 1.87 -31.60
C LYS A 354 46.58 0.64 -31.23
N GLY A 355 46.21 -0.13 -32.22
CA GLY A 355 45.53 -1.41 -32.02
C GLY A 355 44.06 -1.33 -31.58
N ASN A 356 43.39 -2.45 -31.67
CA ASN A 356 41.96 -2.59 -31.39
C ASN A 356 41.60 -2.26 -29.94
N CYS A 357 41.05 -1.07 -29.66
CA CYS A 357 40.45 -0.73 -28.39
C CYS A 357 38.99 -1.18 -28.37
N TYR A 358 38.69 -2.28 -27.71
CA TYR A 358 37.30 -2.67 -27.43
C TYR A 358 36.71 -1.73 -26.39
N CYS A 359 35.76 -0.88 -26.78
CA CYS A 359 34.97 -0.11 -25.83
C CYS A 359 34.10 -1.08 -25.03
N GLN A 360 33.96 -0.82 -23.71
CA GLN A 360 33.08 -1.60 -22.85
C GLN A 360 31.61 -1.16 -23.04
N ILE A 361 30.69 -2.06 -22.72
CA ILE A 361 29.27 -1.73 -22.64
C ILE A 361 29.11 -0.60 -21.60
N GLY A 362 28.36 0.43 -21.95
CA GLY A 362 28.01 1.53 -21.07
C GLY A 362 26.56 1.50 -20.67
N TYR A 363 26.28 1.95 -19.47
CA TYR A 363 24.92 2.10 -18.94
C TYR A 363 24.67 3.57 -18.67
N GLY A 364 23.59 4.11 -19.28
CA GLY A 364 23.19 5.50 -19.11
C GLY A 364 21.87 5.62 -18.38
N ILE A 365 21.75 6.59 -17.48
CA ILE A 365 20.56 6.87 -16.71
C ILE A 365 20.24 8.36 -16.86
N ILE A 366 19.06 8.65 -17.38
CA ILE A 366 18.47 9.99 -17.38
C ILE A 366 17.57 10.08 -16.17
N PHE A 367 17.68 11.18 -15.42
CA PHE A 367 16.91 11.35 -14.21
C PHE A 367 16.50 12.81 -13.98
N ASN A 368 15.52 12.99 -13.12
CA ASN A 368 15.04 14.30 -12.68
C ASN A 368 14.99 14.33 -11.14
N LEU A 369 15.74 15.28 -10.57
CA LEU A 369 15.74 15.62 -9.16
C LEU A 369 15.74 17.16 -9.06
N SER A 370 14.62 17.77 -9.38
CA SER A 370 14.51 19.19 -9.79
C SER A 370 14.60 20.21 -8.65
N TRP A 371 14.62 19.77 -7.39
CA TRP A 371 14.56 20.67 -6.22
C TRP A 371 15.89 20.80 -5.48
N GLU A 372 16.95 20.12 -5.94
CA GLU A 372 18.25 20.13 -5.27
C GLU A 372 19.35 20.66 -6.19
N LYS A 373 20.36 21.29 -5.59
CA LYS A 373 21.61 21.59 -6.28
C LYS A 373 22.37 20.29 -6.54
N LEU A 374 22.55 19.93 -7.80
CA LEU A 374 23.08 18.62 -8.21
C LEU A 374 24.60 18.60 -8.37
N PHE A 375 25.20 19.71 -8.80
CA PHE A 375 26.61 19.80 -9.08
C PHE A 375 27.27 20.89 -8.25
N TYR A 376 28.49 20.67 -7.82
CA TYR A 376 29.39 21.72 -7.33
C TYR A 376 30.21 22.32 -8.45
N VAL A 377 30.48 21.56 -9.52
CA VAL A 377 31.11 22.07 -10.73
C VAL A 377 30.21 23.08 -11.43
N THR A 378 30.60 24.36 -11.37
CA THR A 378 29.78 25.50 -11.80
C THR A 378 29.29 25.37 -13.24
N ARG A 379 30.18 25.02 -14.18
CA ARG A 379 29.84 24.85 -15.61
C ARG A 379 28.77 23.75 -15.87
N LYS A 380 28.66 22.74 -14.97
CA LYS A 380 27.63 21.70 -15.05
C LYS A 380 26.32 22.21 -14.43
N GLN A 381 26.39 22.84 -13.27
CA GLN A 381 25.23 23.34 -12.54
C GLN A 381 24.45 24.42 -13.31
N GLU A 382 25.14 25.35 -13.97
CA GLU A 382 24.52 26.42 -14.77
C GLU A 382 23.65 25.90 -15.93
N ARG A 383 23.88 24.66 -16.37
CA ARG A 383 23.09 24.02 -17.44
C ARG A 383 21.84 23.32 -16.92
N VAL A 384 21.76 23.05 -15.61
CA VAL A 384 20.62 22.33 -15.02
C VAL A 384 19.38 23.20 -15.14
N LYS A 385 18.33 22.66 -15.76
CA LYS A 385 17.00 23.28 -15.79
C LYS A 385 16.07 22.56 -14.84
N LEU A 386 15.26 23.31 -14.12
CA LEU A 386 14.19 22.75 -13.31
C LEU A 386 13.12 22.16 -14.25
N LEU A 387 13.13 20.87 -14.40
CA LEU A 387 12.10 20.15 -15.14
C LEU A 387 10.93 19.84 -14.21
N PRO A 388 9.67 19.89 -14.69
CA PRO A 388 8.53 19.49 -13.89
C PRO A 388 8.68 18.04 -13.45
N LYS A 389 8.26 17.74 -12.21
CA LYS A 389 8.24 16.36 -11.71
C LYS A 389 7.35 15.51 -12.62
N THR A 390 7.91 14.44 -13.15
CA THR A 390 7.16 13.46 -13.93
C THR A 390 6.70 12.32 -13.01
N HIS A 391 5.60 11.69 -13.34
CA HIS A 391 5.08 10.54 -12.61
C HIS A 391 5.57 9.23 -13.22
N ALA A 392 5.63 8.15 -12.43
CA ALA A 392 5.77 6.82 -12.97
C ALA A 392 4.45 6.43 -13.67
N TYR A 393 4.54 5.86 -14.87
CA TYR A 393 3.39 5.42 -15.66
C TYR A 393 3.32 3.91 -15.71
N ILE A 394 2.11 3.36 -15.71
CA ILE A 394 1.87 1.93 -15.98
C ILE A 394 1.96 1.72 -17.48
N THR A 395 2.87 0.84 -17.91
CA THR A 395 3.17 0.60 -19.36
C THR A 395 2.82 -0.79 -19.83
N GLY A 396 2.57 -1.75 -18.92
CA GLY A 396 2.23 -3.11 -19.29
C GLY A 396 1.71 -3.92 -18.13
N VAL A 397 0.96 -4.96 -18.46
CA VAL A 397 0.51 -5.99 -17.50
C VAL A 397 0.65 -7.34 -18.20
N GLU A 398 1.27 -8.30 -17.54
CA GLU A 398 1.47 -9.66 -18.03
C GLU A 398 1.13 -10.66 -16.93
N TYR A 399 0.57 -11.81 -17.32
CA TYR A 399 0.36 -12.91 -16.38
C TYR A 399 1.69 -13.58 -16.05
N SER A 400 2.01 -13.73 -14.78
CA SER A 400 3.28 -14.31 -14.28
C SER A 400 3.17 -15.75 -13.82
N GLY A 401 1.96 -16.24 -13.53
CA GLY A 401 1.73 -17.59 -12.98
C GLY A 401 1.07 -17.54 -11.60
N LYS A 402 1.05 -18.70 -10.94
CA LYS A 402 0.54 -18.84 -9.56
C LYS A 402 1.70 -18.82 -8.57
N PHE A 403 1.61 -17.93 -7.60
CA PHE A 403 2.61 -17.79 -6.55
C PHE A 403 1.95 -17.51 -5.21
N PRO A 404 2.61 -17.88 -4.10
CA PRO A 404 2.17 -17.45 -2.78
C PRO A 404 2.16 -15.92 -2.70
N ALA A 405 1.09 -15.37 -2.15
CA ALA A 405 0.89 -13.93 -2.05
C ALA A 405 0.47 -13.53 -0.63
N THR A 406 0.81 -12.32 -0.24
CA THR A 406 0.52 -11.77 1.07
C THR A 406 0.00 -10.34 0.95
N CYS A 407 -1.02 -10.05 1.72
CA CYS A 407 -1.55 -8.73 1.98
C CYS A 407 -0.92 -8.12 3.23
N ILE A 408 -0.59 -6.84 3.21
CA ILE A 408 -0.17 -6.11 4.41
C ILE A 408 -1.04 -4.88 4.62
N GLU A 409 -1.30 -4.56 5.87
CA GLU A 409 -1.95 -3.33 6.29
C GLU A 409 -0.95 -2.43 7.00
N VAL A 410 -1.00 -1.12 6.70
CA VAL A 410 -0.09 -0.11 7.23
C VAL A 410 -0.86 1.07 7.79
N ASP A 411 -0.39 1.62 8.89
CA ASP A 411 -0.91 2.85 9.46
C ASP A 411 -0.27 4.08 8.78
N SER A 412 -0.62 4.29 7.50
CA SER A 412 -0.22 5.48 6.75
C SER A 412 -1.45 6.32 6.37
N LYS A 413 -1.30 7.66 6.34
CA LYS A 413 -2.41 8.60 6.07
C LYS A 413 -3.10 8.36 4.72
N ASP A 414 -2.33 8.03 3.70
CA ASP A 414 -2.79 7.78 2.33
C ASP A 414 -3.03 6.30 2.03
N LYS A 415 -2.85 5.43 3.05
CA LYS A 415 -2.96 3.98 2.90
C LYS A 415 -2.00 3.40 1.85
N LEU A 416 -0.86 4.07 1.62
CA LEU A 416 0.18 3.64 0.70
C LEU A 416 1.46 3.27 1.44
N PHE A 417 2.19 2.32 0.88
CA PHE A 417 3.55 1.97 1.28
C PHE A 417 4.45 1.85 0.04
N VAL A 418 5.75 1.81 0.24
CA VAL A 418 6.73 1.86 -0.83
C VAL A 418 7.44 0.51 -0.96
N CYS A 419 7.39 -0.08 -2.15
CA CYS A 419 8.18 -1.27 -2.48
C CYS A 419 9.66 -0.92 -2.69
N ALA A 420 10.53 -1.92 -2.66
CA ALA A 420 11.99 -1.72 -2.73
C ALA A 420 12.49 -1.06 -4.02
N ASN A 421 11.69 -1.08 -5.09
CA ASN A 421 11.91 -0.38 -6.35
C ASN A 421 11.39 1.07 -6.35
N PHE A 422 11.01 1.58 -5.16
CA PHE A 422 10.45 2.92 -4.96
C PHE A 422 9.15 3.18 -5.73
N ILE A 423 8.34 2.16 -5.89
CA ILE A 423 6.99 2.26 -6.42
C ILE A 423 6.00 2.25 -5.25
N PRO A 424 5.14 3.29 -5.13
CA PRO A 424 4.09 3.30 -4.12
C PRO A 424 2.97 2.34 -4.52
N THR A 425 2.50 1.58 -3.55
CA THR A 425 1.40 0.65 -3.71
C THR A 425 0.40 0.78 -2.56
N HIS A 426 -0.86 0.40 -2.81
CA HIS A 426 -1.91 0.54 -1.82
C HIS A 426 -1.88 -0.62 -0.84
N ASN A 427 -2.06 -0.32 0.45
CA ASN A 427 -2.25 -1.34 1.46
C ASN A 427 -3.67 -1.92 1.39
N THR A 428 -3.92 -2.98 2.10
CA THR A 428 -5.28 -3.47 2.35
C THR A 428 -6.02 -2.42 3.18
N SER A 429 -7.14 -1.91 2.68
CA SER A 429 -8.03 -1.13 3.54
C SER A 429 -8.66 -2.10 4.52
N SER A 430 -8.19 -2.03 5.72
CA SER A 430 -8.63 -2.73 6.94
C SER A 430 -9.67 -3.85 6.72
N GLY A 431 -9.19 -5.07 6.48
CA GLY A 431 -10.01 -6.26 6.74
C GLY A 431 -10.61 -6.19 8.15
N LEU A 432 -9.89 -5.58 9.08
CA LEU A 432 -10.37 -5.33 10.43
C LEU A 432 -11.56 -4.37 10.48
N SER A 433 -11.60 -3.26 9.70
CA SER A 433 -12.75 -2.35 9.69
C SER A 433 -13.95 -2.98 8.95
N ILE A 434 -13.71 -3.77 7.91
CA ILE A 434 -14.73 -4.58 7.26
C ILE A 434 -15.19 -5.68 8.22
N PHE A 435 -14.28 -6.38 8.89
CA PHE A 435 -14.59 -7.39 9.89
C PHE A 435 -15.37 -6.82 11.08
N VAL A 436 -14.95 -5.70 11.64
CA VAL A 436 -15.66 -5.01 12.74
C VAL A 436 -17.03 -4.51 12.26
N SER A 437 -17.13 -3.97 11.05
CA SER A 437 -18.41 -3.56 10.46
C SER A 437 -19.34 -4.75 10.18
N MET A 438 -18.80 -5.85 9.66
CA MET A 438 -19.56 -7.08 9.40
C MET A 438 -19.92 -7.81 10.68
N ALA A 439 -19.00 -7.94 11.62
CA ALA A 439 -19.27 -8.51 12.95
C ALA A 439 -20.31 -7.68 13.70
N GLY A 440 -20.21 -6.34 13.62
CA GLY A 440 -21.22 -5.43 14.16
C GLY A 440 -22.60 -5.64 13.53
N LYS A 441 -22.66 -5.84 12.21
CA LYS A 441 -23.92 -6.13 11.52
C LYS A 441 -24.51 -7.47 11.95
N VAL A 442 -23.69 -8.53 12.01
CA VAL A 442 -24.14 -9.88 12.46
C VAL A 442 -24.60 -9.86 13.91
N ILE A 443 -23.87 -9.18 14.78
CA ILE A 443 -24.26 -9.02 16.19
C ILE A 443 -25.58 -8.25 16.27
N ASN A 444 -25.76 -7.19 15.50
CA ASN A 444 -27.00 -6.43 15.45
C ASN A 444 -28.18 -7.26 14.92
N ASP A 445 -27.99 -8.00 13.83
CA ASP A 445 -29.04 -8.85 13.26
C ASP A 445 -29.41 -10.00 14.21
N LEU A 446 -28.42 -10.64 14.84
CA LEU A 446 -28.63 -11.70 15.84
C LEU A 446 -29.34 -11.15 17.08
N THR A 447 -28.90 -9.99 17.57
CA THR A 447 -29.48 -9.31 18.72
C THR A 447 -30.93 -8.89 18.41
N HIS A 448 -31.17 -8.35 17.23
CA HIS A 448 -32.52 -7.97 16.80
C HIS A 448 -33.44 -9.21 16.72
N THR A 449 -32.95 -10.31 16.17
CA THR A 449 -33.70 -11.58 16.13
C THR A 449 -34.01 -12.10 17.52
N ILE A 450 -33.05 -12.09 18.44
CA ILE A 450 -33.28 -12.50 19.83
C ILE A 450 -34.30 -11.59 20.51
N ASP A 451 -34.15 -10.27 20.37
CA ASP A 451 -35.02 -9.28 20.99
C ASP A 451 -36.45 -9.38 20.45
N MET A 452 -36.64 -9.51 19.15
CA MET A 452 -37.97 -9.49 18.50
C MET A 452 -38.65 -10.85 18.50
N ASP A 453 -37.91 -11.91 18.17
CA ASP A 453 -38.52 -13.24 17.96
C ASP A 453 -38.61 -14.07 19.27
N ILE A 454 -37.70 -13.84 20.21
CA ILE A 454 -37.68 -14.62 21.47
C ILE A 454 -38.19 -13.78 22.63
N VAL A 455 -37.53 -12.63 22.92
CA VAL A 455 -37.82 -11.84 24.13
C VAL A 455 -39.17 -11.15 24.02
N ALA A 456 -39.43 -10.42 22.91
CA ALA A 456 -40.71 -9.73 22.70
C ALA A 456 -41.87 -10.69 22.73
N THR A 457 -41.76 -11.81 21.99
CA THR A 457 -42.83 -12.83 21.91
C THR A 457 -43.09 -13.50 23.27
N THR A 458 -42.03 -13.77 24.03
CA THR A 458 -42.17 -14.36 25.37
C THR A 458 -42.84 -13.39 26.35
N ILE A 459 -42.39 -12.14 26.39
CA ILE A 459 -42.96 -11.10 27.26
C ILE A 459 -44.42 -10.83 26.87
N GLU A 460 -44.72 -10.76 25.57
CA GLU A 460 -46.07 -10.55 25.10
C GLU A 460 -47.03 -11.68 25.48
N ARG A 461 -46.55 -12.94 25.39
CA ARG A 461 -47.31 -14.11 25.88
C ARG A 461 -47.52 -14.08 27.37
N THR A 462 -46.50 -13.76 28.15
CA THR A 462 -46.60 -13.64 29.64
C THR A 462 -47.54 -12.51 30.01
N TYR A 463 -47.40 -11.35 29.36
CA TYR A 463 -48.30 -10.22 29.59
C TYR A 463 -49.78 -10.58 29.25
N ASN A 464 -50.02 -11.23 28.14
CA ASN A 464 -51.37 -11.67 27.78
C ASN A 464 -51.94 -12.71 28.75
N HIS A 465 -51.09 -13.60 29.26
CA HIS A 465 -51.47 -14.55 30.32
C HIS A 465 -51.85 -13.82 31.62
N ASP A 466 -51.05 -12.89 32.08
CA ASP A 466 -51.27 -12.13 33.31
C ASP A 466 -52.50 -11.22 33.18
N MET A 467 -52.70 -10.63 32.00
CA MET A 467 -53.94 -9.86 31.68
C MET A 467 -55.22 -10.69 31.77
N MET A 468 -55.12 -12.00 31.46
CA MET A 468 -56.30 -12.90 31.46
C MET A 468 -56.55 -13.49 32.87
N TYR A 469 -55.49 -13.83 33.60
CA TYR A 469 -55.60 -14.69 34.77
C TYR A 469 -55.21 -14.02 36.11
N ASP A 470 -54.48 -12.90 36.09
CA ASP A 470 -54.13 -12.21 37.32
C ASP A 470 -55.36 -11.52 37.92
N PRO A 471 -55.64 -11.73 39.21
CA PRO A 471 -56.77 -11.11 39.92
C PRO A 471 -56.57 -9.61 40.20
N ASN A 472 -55.33 -9.08 40.05
CA ASN A 472 -55.03 -7.68 40.41
C ASN A 472 -55.53 -6.71 39.32
N PRO A 473 -56.48 -5.81 39.64
CA PRO A 473 -57.06 -4.87 38.67
C PRO A 473 -56.05 -3.83 38.17
N ASP A 474 -54.98 -3.57 38.92
CA ASP A 474 -53.94 -2.57 38.54
C ASP A 474 -53.05 -3.05 37.39
N ILE A 475 -52.99 -4.35 37.13
CA ILE A 475 -52.24 -4.93 36.02
C ILE A 475 -53.04 -4.85 34.68
N LYS A 476 -54.34 -4.76 34.75
CA LYS A 476 -55.26 -4.76 33.57
C LYS A 476 -55.34 -3.37 32.94
N ARG A 477 -54.21 -2.86 32.41
CA ARG A 477 -54.17 -1.61 31.63
C ARG A 477 -53.71 -1.87 30.22
N ASP A 478 -54.14 -1.04 29.27
CA ASP A 478 -53.67 -1.06 27.90
C ASP A 478 -52.18 -0.65 27.87
N ALA A 479 -51.29 -1.61 27.71
CA ALA A 479 -49.88 -1.39 27.64
C ALA A 479 -49.29 -1.99 26.36
N LYS A 480 -48.40 -1.25 25.70
CA LYS A 480 -47.62 -1.74 24.58
C LYS A 480 -46.27 -2.24 25.09
N VAL A 481 -45.99 -3.52 24.87
CA VAL A 481 -44.69 -4.08 25.20
C VAL A 481 -43.66 -3.56 24.21
N VAL A 482 -42.63 -2.88 24.71
CA VAL A 482 -41.50 -2.41 23.93
C VAL A 482 -40.23 -3.02 24.50
N VAL A 483 -39.65 -3.97 23.76
CA VAL A 483 -38.38 -4.58 24.13
C VAL A 483 -37.25 -3.63 23.79
N ARG A 484 -36.50 -3.20 24.82
CA ARG A 484 -35.29 -2.41 24.70
C ARG A 484 -34.07 -3.27 25.05
N GLY A 485 -33.89 -4.36 24.35
CA GLY A 485 -32.84 -5.33 24.67
C GLY A 485 -31.44 -4.86 24.32
N THR A 486 -30.57 -5.81 24.06
CA THR A 486 -29.13 -5.59 23.75
C THR A 486 -28.89 -4.68 22.54
N SER A 487 -29.83 -4.57 21.58
CA SER A 487 -29.76 -3.63 20.47
C SER A 487 -29.63 -2.17 20.94
N SER A 488 -30.30 -1.81 22.04
CA SER A 488 -30.21 -0.45 22.60
C SER A 488 -28.83 -0.15 23.23
N LEU A 489 -28.14 -1.16 23.74
CA LEU A 489 -26.77 -1.03 24.27
C LEU A 489 -25.76 -0.80 23.15
N VAL A 490 -25.87 -1.55 22.07
CA VAL A 490 -24.98 -1.41 20.90
C VAL A 490 -25.16 -0.03 20.22
N VAL A 491 -26.41 0.45 20.11
CA VAL A 491 -26.70 1.79 19.59
C VAL A 491 -26.09 2.86 20.50
N LYS A 492 -26.25 2.74 21.82
CA LYS A 492 -25.64 3.67 22.78
C LYS A 492 -24.12 3.68 22.69
N GLU A 493 -23.48 2.50 22.59
CA GLU A 493 -22.03 2.41 22.44
C GLU A 493 -21.53 3.06 21.15
N GLN A 494 -22.24 2.87 20.04
CA GLN A 494 -21.94 3.54 18.78
C GLN A 494 -22.14 5.06 18.85
N GLU A 495 -23.15 5.53 19.55
CA GLU A 495 -23.36 6.96 19.80
C GLU A 495 -22.25 7.55 20.67
N GLU A 496 -21.78 6.83 21.67
CA GLU A 496 -20.64 7.24 22.51
C GLU A 496 -19.33 7.34 21.72
N ILE A 497 -19.07 6.39 20.84
CA ILE A 497 -17.92 6.43 19.92
C ILE A 497 -18.01 7.65 19.03
N ARG A 498 -19.15 7.89 18.38
CA ARG A 498 -19.37 9.06 17.49
C ARG A 498 -19.26 10.38 18.25
N LYS A 499 -19.80 10.47 19.47
CA LYS A 499 -19.63 11.65 20.35
C LYS A 499 -18.16 11.89 20.71
N SER A 500 -17.42 10.81 20.95
CA SER A 500 -15.99 10.88 21.26
C SER A 500 -15.16 11.35 20.06
N GLU A 501 -15.49 10.87 18.87
CA GLU A 501 -14.89 11.33 17.60
C GLU A 501 -15.22 12.80 17.34
N LEU A 502 -16.48 13.20 17.50
CA LEU A 502 -16.90 14.59 17.32
C LEU A 502 -16.16 15.52 18.27
N LEU A 503 -16.02 15.16 19.56
CA LEU A 503 -15.25 15.94 20.53
C LEU A 503 -13.76 16.04 20.18
N ARG A 504 -13.18 15.00 19.59
CA ARG A 504 -11.79 15.01 19.15
C ARG A 504 -11.60 15.87 17.91
N ASP A 505 -12.48 15.70 16.91
CA ASP A 505 -12.37 16.37 15.62
C ASP A 505 -12.69 17.87 15.72
N THR A 506 -13.57 18.26 16.66
CA THR A 506 -13.90 19.66 16.96
C THR A 506 -12.95 20.33 17.98
N ASN A 507 -11.77 19.74 18.24
CA ASN A 507 -10.78 20.31 19.17
C ASN A 507 -9.81 21.29 18.47
N ASN A 508 -10.25 21.98 17.43
CA ASN A 508 -9.48 23.00 16.76
C ASN A 508 -10.10 24.41 16.97
N PRO A 509 -9.34 25.50 16.83
CA PRO A 509 -9.82 26.85 17.09
C PRO A 509 -10.99 27.30 16.21
N VAL A 510 -11.09 26.77 14.98
CA VAL A 510 -12.15 27.15 14.03
C VAL A 510 -13.49 26.54 14.44
N ASP A 511 -13.50 25.25 14.73
CA ASP A 511 -14.73 24.54 15.14
C ASP A 511 -15.19 24.99 16.53
N LEU A 512 -14.26 25.37 17.41
CA LEU A 512 -14.59 25.97 18.70
C LEU A 512 -15.28 27.34 18.55
N GLN A 513 -14.94 28.14 17.53
CA GLN A 513 -15.64 29.37 17.23
C GLN A 513 -17.04 29.14 16.67
N ILE A 514 -17.24 28.09 15.88
CA ILE A 514 -18.54 27.73 15.28
C ILE A 514 -19.49 27.16 16.34
N MET A 515 -18.99 26.22 17.16
CA MET A 515 -19.78 25.51 18.19
C MET A 515 -20.01 26.35 19.44
N GLY A 516 -19.09 27.25 19.76
CA GLY A 516 -19.03 27.96 21.02
C GLY A 516 -18.61 27.08 22.21
N LEU A 517 -18.18 27.73 23.28
CA LEU A 517 -17.75 27.00 24.50
C LEU A 517 -18.93 26.34 25.21
N GLU A 518 -20.13 26.90 25.06
CA GLU A 518 -21.34 26.33 25.68
C GLU A 518 -21.78 25.05 24.94
N GLY A 519 -21.79 25.04 23.60
CA GLY A 519 -22.08 23.83 22.84
C GLY A 519 -21.10 22.70 23.12
N ARG A 520 -19.80 23.04 23.30
CA ARG A 520 -18.80 22.05 23.71
C ARG A 520 -18.99 21.56 25.15
N ARG A 521 -19.42 22.43 26.06
CA ARG A 521 -19.76 22.07 27.44
C ARG A 521 -20.90 21.06 27.48
N GLU A 522 -21.97 21.31 26.74
CA GLU A 522 -23.12 20.40 26.63
C GLU A 522 -22.72 19.02 26.09
N LEU A 523 -21.91 18.97 25.05
CA LEU A 523 -21.38 17.71 24.52
C LEU A 523 -20.51 16.96 25.53
N LEU A 524 -19.70 17.68 26.31
CA LEU A 524 -18.88 17.08 27.37
C LEU A 524 -19.75 16.59 28.54
N LYS A 525 -20.79 17.33 28.94
CA LYS A 525 -21.76 16.88 29.94
C LYS A 525 -22.48 15.62 29.50
N ASP A 526 -23.00 15.61 28.29
CA ASP A 526 -23.71 14.47 27.73
C ASP A 526 -22.81 13.22 27.63
N LYS A 527 -21.53 13.40 27.30
CA LYS A 527 -20.55 12.30 27.33
C LYS A 527 -20.26 11.79 28.73
N LEU A 528 -20.14 12.70 29.74
CA LEU A 528 -19.87 12.31 31.12
C LEU A 528 -21.09 11.66 31.79
N MET A 529 -22.32 12.02 31.38
CA MET A 529 -23.57 11.41 31.90
C MET A 529 -23.67 9.92 31.50
N THR A 530 -22.98 9.48 30.48
CA THR A 530 -22.91 8.06 30.11
C THR A 530 -21.95 7.26 30.97
N MET A 531 -21.06 7.92 31.70
CA MET A 531 -20.13 7.30 32.66
C MET A 531 -20.78 7.22 34.04
N THR A 532 -21.35 6.09 34.38
CA THR A 532 -22.23 5.84 35.55
C THR A 532 -21.62 6.09 36.96
N SER A 533 -20.36 6.49 37.05
CA SER A 533 -19.66 6.66 38.34
C SER A 533 -19.23 8.09 38.68
N LEU A 534 -19.49 9.07 37.79
CA LEU A 534 -18.99 10.42 37.94
C LEU A 534 -20.14 11.42 38.17
N ASP A 535 -19.98 12.30 39.20
CA ASP A 535 -20.88 13.42 39.44
C ASP A 535 -20.57 14.54 38.43
N VAL A 536 -21.36 14.59 37.37
CA VAL A 536 -21.12 15.47 36.22
C VAL A 536 -21.18 16.95 36.61
N ASP A 537 -22.05 17.33 37.55
CA ASP A 537 -22.22 18.73 38.00
C ASP A 537 -21.04 19.23 38.83
N LYS A 538 -20.31 18.32 39.47
CA LYS A 538 -19.04 18.67 40.16
C LYS A 538 -17.88 18.85 39.15
N ILE A 539 -17.89 18.12 38.08
CA ILE A 539 -16.79 18.16 37.06
C ILE A 539 -17.00 19.33 36.11
N ILE A 540 -18.23 19.55 35.67
CA ILE A 540 -18.60 20.63 34.74
C ILE A 540 -19.75 21.45 35.37
N PRO A 541 -19.46 22.36 36.32
CA PRO A 541 -20.48 23.15 36.94
C PRO A 541 -21.13 24.14 35.97
N ASP A 542 -22.42 24.44 36.19
CA ASP A 542 -23.22 25.42 35.46
C ASP A 542 -22.86 26.86 35.84
N ARG A 543 -21.62 27.22 35.70
CA ARG A 543 -21.16 28.59 35.87
C ARG A 543 -20.92 29.25 34.50
N PRO A 544 -21.21 30.55 34.37
CA PRO A 544 -20.84 31.25 33.15
C PRO A 544 -19.34 31.18 32.94
N ILE A 545 -18.92 30.80 31.70
CA ILE A 545 -17.50 30.65 31.35
C ILE A 545 -16.90 32.06 31.33
N GLN A 546 -16.11 32.40 32.38
CA GLN A 546 -15.34 33.63 32.41
C GLN A 546 -14.07 33.44 31.58
N PHE A 547 -13.97 34.20 30.49
CA PHE A 547 -12.70 34.33 29.76
C PHE A 547 -11.70 35.07 30.63
N PHE A 548 -10.67 34.38 31.09
CA PHE A 548 -9.44 35.06 31.50
C PHE A 548 -8.66 35.34 30.24
N PRO A 549 -8.48 36.61 29.80
CA PRO A 549 -7.60 36.92 28.72
C PRO A 549 -6.18 36.54 29.17
N THR A 550 -5.66 35.46 28.63
CA THR A 550 -4.24 35.17 28.72
C THR A 550 -3.53 36.27 27.96
N ASN A 551 -2.87 37.17 28.69
CA ASN A 551 -1.95 38.16 28.12
C ASN A 551 -0.74 37.43 27.49
N VAL A 552 -0.94 36.81 26.37
CA VAL A 552 0.15 36.44 25.48
C VAL A 552 0.33 37.61 24.53
N LYS A 553 1.31 38.46 24.81
CA LYS A 553 1.88 39.38 23.84
C LYS A 553 2.52 38.54 22.74
N GLY A 554 1.71 38.04 21.83
CA GLY A 554 2.12 37.44 20.59
C GLY A 554 1.72 38.37 19.46
N GLN A 555 2.70 38.85 18.73
CA GLN A 555 2.51 39.64 17.51
C GLN A 555 1.57 38.88 16.57
N VAL A 556 0.41 39.46 16.32
CA VAL A 556 -0.51 39.03 15.28
C VAL A 556 0.16 39.33 13.93
N PRO A 557 0.41 38.35 13.05
CA PRO A 557 0.81 38.65 11.68
C PRO A 557 -0.36 39.39 11.01
N LYS A 558 -0.10 40.58 10.48
CA LYS A 558 -1.06 41.30 9.63
C LYS A 558 -1.42 40.42 8.44
N GLU A 559 -2.62 39.90 8.41
CA GLU A 559 -3.19 39.30 7.21
C GLU A 559 -3.19 40.36 6.08
N LYS A 560 -2.53 40.02 4.99
CA LYS A 560 -2.72 40.74 3.72
C LYS A 560 -4.11 40.36 3.21
N GLU A 561 -5.00 41.31 3.17
CA GLU A 561 -6.25 41.21 2.41
C GLU A 561 -5.94 40.84 0.96
N VAL A 562 -6.33 39.64 0.57
CA VAL A 562 -6.36 39.23 -0.83
C VAL A 562 -7.74 39.65 -1.36
N THR A 563 -7.81 40.85 -1.91
CA THR A 563 -8.94 41.26 -2.74
C THR A 563 -9.01 40.36 -3.98
N ARG A 564 -10.11 39.65 -4.10
CA ARG A 564 -10.50 38.95 -5.33
C ARG A 564 -10.97 39.98 -6.34
N ASP A 565 -10.14 40.34 -7.30
CA ASP A 565 -10.61 41.02 -8.50
C ASP A 565 -11.32 40.04 -9.43
N VAL A 566 -12.60 40.30 -9.59
CA VAL A 566 -13.46 39.69 -10.61
C VAL A 566 -13.16 40.42 -11.92
N ALA A 567 -12.90 39.67 -12.94
CA ALA A 567 -12.63 40.14 -14.30
C ALA A 567 -13.70 41.07 -14.86
N GLY A 568 -13.26 42.13 -15.49
CA GLY A 568 -14.12 43.00 -16.29
C GLY A 568 -13.37 44.10 -16.98
N ASN A 569 -12.87 43.83 -18.12
CA ASN A 569 -12.72 44.60 -19.36
C ASN A 569 -12.60 46.14 -19.33
N LYS A 570 -11.52 46.57 -20.02
CA LYS A 570 -11.38 47.74 -20.95
C LYS A 570 -10.86 49.05 -20.45
N SER A 571 -9.75 49.36 -21.10
CA SER A 571 -9.35 50.61 -21.77
C SER A 571 -8.94 51.85 -20.96
N GLY A 572 -7.68 52.21 -21.17
CA GLY A 572 -7.33 53.55 -21.63
C GLY A 572 -7.02 54.59 -20.55
N GLY A 573 -5.83 55.15 -20.68
CA GLY A 573 -5.55 56.52 -20.22
C GLY A 573 -4.51 56.61 -19.10
N VAL A 574 -3.29 56.71 -19.44
CA VAL A 574 -2.36 57.85 -19.39
C VAL A 574 -2.58 58.84 -18.23
N ASP A 575 -1.45 59.09 -17.60
CA ASP A 575 -0.90 60.29 -16.94
C ASP A 575 -0.92 60.41 -15.42
N THR A 576 0.27 60.39 -14.94
CA THR A 576 1.15 61.45 -14.39
C THR A 576 0.87 61.98 -12.98
N ASN A 577 2.00 62.03 -12.32
CA ASN A 577 2.44 63.00 -11.29
C ASN A 577 2.10 62.73 -9.82
N GLN A 578 3.16 62.42 -9.11
CA GLN A 578 4.05 63.32 -8.33
C GLN A 578 3.59 63.58 -6.89
N PHE A 579 4.57 63.40 -6.04
CA PHE A 579 4.85 64.06 -4.76
C PHE A 579 3.97 63.76 -3.52
N ASN A 580 4.46 63.14 -2.56
CA ASN A 580 5.28 63.51 -1.39
C ASN A 580 5.50 62.29 -0.53
#